data_8f545cd59fb6c4d9fcd5778d3b84a3af
#
_entry.id   8f545cd59fb6c4d9fcd5778d3b84a3af
#
_cell.length_a   1.000
_cell.length_b   1.000
_cell.length_c   1.000
_cell.angle_alpha   90.00
_cell.angle_beta   90.00
_cell.angle_gamma   90.00
#
_symmetry.space_group_name_H-M   'P 1'
#
loop_
_entity.id
_entity.type
_entity.pdbx_description
1 polymer ?
#
loop_
_entity_poly.entity_id
_entity_poly.type
_entity_poly.pdbx_seq_one_letter_code
_entity_poly.pdbx_strand_id
1 'polypeptide(L)'
;EICACLVGSEMCIRDRAAGPAAFVTRIRAILLRDTGATISPFHAFMFLQGLETLSLRVERHVENALKVVEYLNNHPQVEKVHHPSVTEDKEQQELYKKYFPNGGGSIFTFEIKGDEQKAKDFIDNLEIFSLLANVADVKSLVIHPASTTHAQLNEAELAEQGIYPNTIRLSIGTENIRDIIEDLDEAFKAVK
;
A
#
# COMPACT_ATOMS: atom_id res chain seq x y z
N GLU A 1 -4.59 11.04 -16.47
CA GLU A 1 -5.41 10.08 -15.71
C GLU A 1 -5.31 10.48 -14.24
N ILE A 2 -6.42 10.86 -13.67
CA ILE A 2 -6.52 11.05 -12.22
C ILE A 2 -6.51 9.65 -11.64
N CYS A 3 -5.53 9.38 -10.82
CA CYS A 3 -5.31 8.07 -10.25
C CYS A 3 -6.58 7.56 -9.56
N ALA A 4 -7.12 6.46 -10.03
CA ALA A 4 -8.25 5.75 -9.42
C ALA A 4 -7.92 5.22 -7.99
N CYS A 5 -6.70 5.47 -7.51
CA CYS A 5 -6.26 5.15 -6.16
C CYS A 5 -6.88 6.05 -5.07
N LEU A 6 -7.76 6.97 -5.47
CA LEU A 6 -8.34 7.96 -4.55
C LEU A 6 -9.67 7.54 -3.94
N VAL A 7 -10.17 6.37 -4.24
CA VAL A 7 -11.36 5.85 -3.56
C VAL A 7 -11.02 5.62 -2.10
N GLY A 8 -11.53 6.47 -1.23
CA GLY A 8 -11.26 6.48 0.21
C GLY A 8 -10.17 7.45 0.67
N SER A 9 -9.45 8.10 -0.23
CA SER A 9 -8.47 9.12 0.14
C SER A 9 -8.99 10.56 -0.03
N GLU A 10 -10.24 10.74 -0.40
CA GLU A 10 -10.94 12.02 -0.39
C GLU A 10 -10.91 12.72 0.97
N MET A 11 -10.62 11.99 2.02
CA MET A 11 -10.33 12.53 3.34
C MET A 11 -8.87 12.99 3.50
N CYS A 12 -8.02 12.77 2.51
CA CYS A 12 -6.64 13.20 2.53
C CYS A 12 -6.54 14.69 2.16
N ILE A 13 -6.61 15.56 3.12
CA ILE A 13 -6.29 17.00 2.99
C ILE A 13 -4.87 17.27 2.45
N ARG A 14 -4.08 16.25 2.23
CA ARG A 14 -2.73 16.24 1.66
C ARG A 14 -2.71 15.97 0.15
N ASP A 15 -3.85 15.83 -0.48
CA ASP A 15 -3.93 15.53 -1.90
C ASP A 15 -3.56 16.74 -2.78
N ARG A 16 -3.13 16.48 -4.00
CA ARG A 16 -2.62 17.49 -4.92
C ARG A 16 -3.03 17.21 -6.35
N ALA A 17 -3.24 18.25 -7.12
CA ALA A 17 -3.37 18.16 -8.56
C ALA A 17 -2.00 18.42 -9.22
N ALA A 18 -1.52 17.45 -9.99
CA ALA A 18 -0.30 17.56 -10.78
C ALA A 18 -0.63 17.37 -12.26
N GLY A 19 0.03 18.13 -13.14
CA GLY A 19 -0.24 18.04 -14.57
C GLY A 19 0.46 19.15 -15.38
N PRO A 20 0.11 19.30 -16.67
CA PRO A 20 0.64 20.35 -17.52
C PRO A 20 0.43 21.74 -16.92
N ALA A 21 1.40 22.65 -17.15
CA ALA A 21 1.37 24.00 -16.57
C ALA A 21 0.06 24.75 -16.83
N ALA A 22 -0.50 24.64 -18.04
CA ALA A 22 -1.77 25.27 -18.39
C ALA A 22 -2.92 24.80 -17.52
N PHE A 23 -3.00 23.49 -17.22
CA PHE A 23 -4.01 22.91 -16.33
C PHE A 23 -3.86 23.42 -14.89
N VAL A 24 -2.64 23.35 -14.35
CA VAL A 24 -2.35 23.83 -12.99
C VAL A 24 -2.61 25.34 -12.86
N THR A 25 -2.21 26.12 -13.87
CA THR A 25 -2.46 27.57 -13.88
C THR A 25 -3.97 27.89 -13.88
N ARG A 26 -4.77 27.13 -14.62
CA ARG A 26 -6.24 27.31 -14.63
C ARG A 26 -6.85 27.00 -13.25
N ILE A 27 -6.41 25.94 -12.58
CA ILE A 27 -6.83 25.63 -11.21
C ILE A 27 -6.47 26.79 -10.28
N ARG A 28 -5.24 27.28 -10.32
CA ARG A 28 -4.78 28.38 -9.44
C ARG A 28 -5.50 29.70 -9.73
N ALA A 29 -5.65 30.07 -11.00
CA ALA A 29 -6.17 31.36 -11.40
C ALA A 29 -7.70 31.47 -11.32
N ILE A 30 -8.44 30.36 -11.38
CA ILE A 30 -9.90 30.33 -11.37
C ILE A 30 -10.38 29.64 -10.09
N LEU A 31 -10.14 28.34 -9.93
CA LEU A 31 -10.75 27.57 -8.84
C LEU A 31 -10.25 28.04 -7.47
N LEU A 32 -8.95 28.10 -7.24
CA LEU A 32 -8.41 28.54 -5.96
C LEU A 32 -8.78 29.97 -5.60
N ARG A 33 -8.76 30.87 -6.60
CA ARG A 33 -9.15 32.27 -6.41
C ARG A 33 -10.60 32.41 -5.96
N ASP A 34 -11.50 31.65 -6.58
CA ASP A 34 -12.95 31.84 -6.41
C ASP A 34 -13.48 30.99 -5.24
N THR A 35 -12.90 29.81 -4.98
CA THR A 35 -13.30 28.93 -3.86
C THR A 35 -12.49 29.12 -2.58
N GLY A 36 -11.30 29.72 -2.66
CA GLY A 36 -10.42 29.91 -1.51
C GLY A 36 -9.87 28.61 -0.91
N ALA A 37 -9.92 27.48 -1.62
CA ALA A 37 -9.48 26.16 -1.14
C ALA A 37 -7.95 26.05 -1.10
N THR A 38 -7.29 26.91 -0.35
CA THR A 38 -5.84 26.92 -0.19
C THR A 38 -5.42 26.15 1.07
N ILE A 39 -4.22 25.56 1.04
CA ILE A 39 -3.63 24.95 2.23
C ILE A 39 -3.37 26.03 3.30
N SER A 40 -3.67 25.72 4.57
CA SER A 40 -3.33 26.64 5.65
C SER A 40 -1.80 26.65 5.88
N PRO A 41 -1.23 27.77 6.38
CA PRO A 41 0.20 27.82 6.71
C PRO A 41 0.64 26.76 7.72
N PHE A 42 -0.21 26.39 8.67
CA PHE A 42 0.06 25.33 9.65
C PHE A 42 0.17 23.96 8.97
N HIS A 43 -0.75 23.62 8.07
CA HIS A 43 -0.66 22.35 7.30
C HIS A 43 0.57 22.34 6.38
N ALA A 44 0.92 23.47 5.76
CA ALA A 44 2.14 23.58 4.96
C ALA A 44 3.39 23.34 5.81
N PHE A 45 3.45 23.89 7.03
CA PHE A 45 4.53 23.63 7.98
C PHE A 45 4.62 22.14 8.35
N MET A 46 3.50 21.49 8.67
CA MET A 46 3.48 20.05 8.95
C MET A 46 4.00 19.20 7.79
N PHE A 47 3.64 19.55 6.55
CA PHE A 47 4.17 18.84 5.37
C PHE A 47 5.66 19.04 5.18
N LEU A 48 6.17 20.24 5.39
CA LEU A 48 7.62 20.51 5.34
C LEU A 48 8.37 19.69 6.39
N GLN A 49 7.87 19.63 7.62
CA GLN A 49 8.43 18.78 8.67
C GLN A 49 8.41 17.29 8.29
N GLY A 50 7.32 16.81 7.69
CA GLY A 50 7.21 15.44 7.21
C GLY A 50 8.18 15.12 6.06
N LEU A 51 8.50 16.10 5.21
CA LEU A 51 9.45 15.92 4.11
C LEU A 51 10.90 15.78 4.57
N GLU A 52 11.29 16.41 5.69
CA GLU A 52 12.67 16.36 6.20
C GLU A 52 13.17 14.94 6.50
N THR A 53 12.25 14.05 6.91
CA THR A 53 12.57 12.65 7.24
C THR A 53 12.01 11.65 6.23
N LEU A 54 11.48 12.11 5.10
CA LEU A 54 10.81 11.24 4.14
C LEU A 54 11.74 10.16 3.57
N SER A 55 12.96 10.52 3.18
CA SER A 55 13.93 9.57 2.63
C SER A 55 14.26 8.44 3.62
N LEU A 56 14.52 8.80 4.89
CA LEU A 56 14.82 7.84 5.94
C LEU A 56 13.66 6.86 6.18
N ARG A 57 12.43 7.36 6.17
CA ARG A 57 11.25 6.52 6.33
C ARG A 57 11.04 5.60 5.12
N VAL A 58 11.14 6.14 3.91
CA VAL A 58 10.97 5.34 2.67
C VAL A 58 12.04 4.27 2.55
N GLU A 59 13.31 4.57 2.85
CA GLU A 59 14.38 3.58 2.87
C GLU A 59 14.06 2.43 3.84
N ARG A 60 13.61 2.75 5.06
CA ARG A 60 13.23 1.75 6.05
C ARG A 60 12.00 0.94 5.61
N HIS A 61 10.99 1.58 5.05
CA HIS A 61 9.81 0.89 4.49
C HIS A 61 10.21 -0.13 3.43
N VAL A 62 11.05 0.28 2.48
CA VAL A 62 11.49 -0.59 1.38
C VAL A 62 12.34 -1.74 1.90
N GLU A 63 13.28 -1.48 2.82
CA GLU A 63 14.11 -2.52 3.43
C GLU A 63 13.26 -3.58 4.15
N ASN A 64 12.31 -3.14 4.96
CA ASN A 64 11.39 -4.03 5.66
C ASN A 64 10.51 -4.81 4.68
N ALA A 65 9.92 -4.12 3.69
CA ALA A 65 9.04 -4.75 2.71
C ALA A 65 9.74 -5.86 1.92
N LEU A 66 10.98 -5.65 1.48
CA LEU A 66 11.72 -6.68 0.74
C LEU A 66 11.97 -7.93 1.60
N LYS A 67 12.25 -7.78 2.90
CA LYS A 67 12.41 -8.90 3.83
C LYS A 67 11.09 -9.63 4.08
N VAL A 68 9.98 -8.90 4.18
CA VAL A 68 8.64 -9.51 4.30
C VAL A 68 8.24 -10.23 3.02
N VAL A 69 8.51 -9.64 1.84
CA VAL A 69 8.28 -10.29 0.55
C VAL A 69 9.06 -11.60 0.45
N GLU A 70 10.34 -11.62 0.83
CA GLU A 70 11.18 -12.82 0.85
C GLU A 70 10.61 -13.88 1.81
N TYR A 71 10.21 -13.48 3.01
CA TYR A 71 9.59 -14.36 4.00
C TYR A 71 8.30 -14.99 3.47
N LEU A 72 7.37 -14.17 2.95
CA LEU A 72 6.09 -14.64 2.42
C LEU A 72 6.25 -15.51 1.18
N ASN A 73 7.16 -15.17 0.28
CA ASN A 73 7.40 -15.93 -0.95
C ASN A 73 7.91 -17.37 -0.67
N ASN A 74 8.53 -17.59 0.49
CA ASN A 74 9.01 -18.90 0.92
C ASN A 74 8.07 -19.59 1.93
N HIS A 75 6.96 -18.95 2.32
CA HIS A 75 6.07 -19.47 3.36
C HIS A 75 5.11 -20.54 2.81
N PRO A 76 4.96 -21.71 3.47
CA PRO A 76 4.18 -22.84 2.96
C PRO A 76 2.67 -22.54 2.81
N GLN A 77 2.12 -21.63 3.60
CA GLN A 77 0.70 -21.23 3.56
C GLN A 77 0.41 -20.07 2.60
N VAL A 78 1.44 -19.52 1.93
CA VAL A 78 1.28 -18.50 0.89
C VAL A 78 1.22 -19.17 -0.47
N GLU A 79 0.24 -18.76 -1.27
CA GLU A 79 0.07 -19.24 -2.64
C GLU A 79 0.90 -18.41 -3.62
N LYS A 80 0.82 -17.09 -3.49
CA LYS A 80 1.51 -16.16 -4.39
C LYS A 80 1.75 -14.81 -3.72
N VAL A 81 2.87 -14.17 -4.05
CA VAL A 81 3.19 -12.80 -3.66
C VAL A 81 3.23 -11.91 -4.90
N HIS A 82 2.48 -10.82 -4.88
CA HIS A 82 2.42 -9.85 -5.96
C HIS A 82 3.31 -8.63 -5.64
N HIS A 83 4.60 -8.81 -5.82
CA HIS A 83 5.58 -7.74 -5.72
C HIS A 83 6.56 -7.81 -6.90
N PRO A 84 6.96 -6.68 -7.51
CA PRO A 84 7.78 -6.70 -8.71
C PRO A 84 9.18 -7.31 -8.51
N SER A 85 9.68 -7.43 -7.28
CA SER A 85 10.96 -8.09 -7.00
C SER A 85 10.94 -9.61 -7.16
N VAL A 86 9.76 -10.23 -7.08
CA VAL A 86 9.59 -11.70 -7.16
C VAL A 86 8.80 -12.14 -8.39
N THR A 87 8.58 -11.23 -9.36
CA THR A 87 7.89 -11.57 -10.61
C THR A 87 8.73 -12.52 -11.47
N GLU A 88 8.08 -13.49 -12.12
CA GLU A 88 8.71 -14.39 -13.07
C GLU A 88 8.80 -13.80 -14.50
N ASP A 89 8.07 -12.73 -14.77
CA ASP A 89 8.07 -12.04 -16.07
C ASP A 89 9.37 -11.25 -16.24
N LYS A 90 10.14 -11.61 -17.27
CA LYS A 90 11.44 -11.00 -17.57
C LYS A 90 11.34 -9.52 -17.94
N GLU A 91 10.29 -9.11 -18.64
CA GLU A 91 10.08 -7.70 -19.00
C GLU A 91 9.81 -6.88 -17.72
N GLN A 92 8.97 -7.38 -16.83
CA GLN A 92 8.70 -6.76 -15.55
C GLN A 92 9.96 -6.69 -14.67
N GLN A 93 10.80 -7.71 -14.67
CA GLN A 93 12.08 -7.70 -13.96
C GLN A 93 13.02 -6.61 -14.48
N GLU A 94 13.10 -6.42 -15.79
CA GLU A 94 13.92 -5.37 -16.40
C GLU A 94 13.38 -3.97 -16.07
N LEU A 95 12.05 -3.78 -16.15
CA LEU A 95 11.39 -2.54 -15.76
C LEU A 95 11.60 -2.24 -14.28
N TYR A 96 11.48 -3.25 -13.42
CA TYR A 96 11.74 -3.10 -11.99
C TYR A 96 13.16 -2.62 -11.72
N LYS A 97 14.17 -3.27 -12.29
CA LYS A 97 15.57 -2.84 -12.15
C LYS A 97 15.83 -1.44 -12.68
N LYS A 98 15.16 -1.06 -13.76
CA LYS A 98 15.32 0.25 -14.39
C LYS A 98 14.70 1.38 -13.57
N TYR A 99 13.49 1.18 -13.06
CA TYR A 99 12.71 2.24 -12.41
C TYR A 99 12.81 2.24 -10.88
N PHE A 100 13.20 1.13 -10.28
CA PHE A 100 13.29 0.95 -8.83
C PHE A 100 14.67 0.44 -8.39
N PRO A 101 15.76 1.18 -8.70
CA PRO A 101 17.11 0.73 -8.38
C PRO A 101 17.35 0.56 -6.86
N ASN A 102 16.55 1.24 -6.03
CA ASN A 102 16.63 1.19 -4.57
C ASN A 102 15.50 0.36 -3.92
N GLY A 103 14.77 -0.41 -4.72
CA GLY A 103 13.64 -1.23 -4.27
C GLY A 103 12.26 -0.61 -4.57
N GLY A 104 11.24 -1.44 -4.63
CA GLY A 104 9.93 -1.16 -5.26
C GLY A 104 8.80 -0.78 -4.31
N GLY A 105 9.03 0.08 -3.31
CA GLY A 105 7.95 0.50 -2.42
C GLY A 105 7.66 -0.49 -1.29
N SER A 106 6.60 -0.23 -0.52
CA SER A 106 6.28 -0.99 0.69
C SER A 106 4.85 -1.54 0.71
N ILE A 107 4.12 -1.36 -0.39
CA ILE A 107 2.74 -1.84 -0.52
C ILE A 107 2.73 -2.94 -1.56
N PHE A 108 2.15 -4.07 -1.20
CA PHE A 108 1.99 -5.21 -2.08
C PHE A 108 0.84 -6.09 -1.61
N THR A 109 0.47 -7.08 -2.42
CA THR A 109 -0.54 -8.07 -2.07
C THR A 109 0.07 -9.47 -2.08
N PHE A 110 -0.55 -10.36 -1.32
CA PHE A 110 -0.29 -11.79 -1.40
C PHE A 110 -1.59 -12.58 -1.27
N GLU A 111 -1.56 -13.81 -1.70
CA GLU A 111 -2.67 -14.75 -1.62
C GLU A 111 -2.33 -15.83 -0.59
N ILE A 112 -3.16 -15.97 0.45
CA ILE A 112 -3.03 -17.06 1.40
C ILE A 112 -3.68 -18.34 0.83
N LYS A 113 -3.11 -19.51 1.08
CA LYS A 113 -3.74 -20.78 0.68
C LYS A 113 -5.01 -21.02 1.45
N GLY A 114 -6.14 -20.96 0.77
CA GLY A 114 -7.45 -21.20 1.36
C GLY A 114 -8.51 -20.26 0.78
N ASP A 115 -9.52 -20.00 1.58
CA ASP A 115 -10.67 -19.19 1.25
C ASP A 115 -10.63 -17.79 1.89
N GLU A 116 -11.69 -17.04 1.68
CA GLU A 116 -11.89 -15.72 2.26
C GLU A 116 -11.85 -15.73 3.79
N GLN A 117 -12.41 -16.80 4.41
CA GLN A 117 -12.43 -16.86 5.86
C GLN A 117 -11.04 -17.01 6.44
N LYS A 118 -10.18 -17.81 5.82
CA LYS A 118 -8.78 -17.93 6.24
C LYS A 118 -8.02 -16.62 6.11
N ALA A 119 -8.27 -15.83 5.06
CA ALA A 119 -7.69 -14.50 4.92
C ALA A 119 -8.12 -13.56 6.05
N LYS A 120 -9.39 -13.59 6.43
CA LYS A 120 -9.92 -12.80 7.55
C LYS A 120 -9.37 -13.28 8.89
N ASP A 121 -9.35 -14.59 9.12
CA ASP A 121 -8.80 -15.17 10.35
C ASP A 121 -7.30 -14.79 10.51
N PHE A 122 -6.54 -14.80 9.42
CA PHE A 122 -5.15 -14.34 9.43
C PHE A 122 -5.05 -12.86 9.86
N ILE A 123 -5.86 -11.99 9.26
CA ILE A 123 -5.87 -10.55 9.56
C ILE A 123 -6.27 -10.30 11.02
N ASP A 124 -7.26 -11.00 11.53
CA ASP A 124 -7.78 -10.83 12.89
C ASP A 124 -6.80 -11.29 13.97
N ASN A 125 -5.80 -12.10 13.61
CA ASN A 125 -4.75 -12.55 14.52
C ASN A 125 -3.46 -11.71 14.46
N LEU A 126 -3.40 -10.67 13.63
CA LEU A 126 -2.28 -9.73 13.62
C LEU A 126 -2.40 -8.72 14.77
N GLU A 127 -1.32 -8.49 15.50
CA GLU A 127 -1.27 -7.56 16.63
C GLU A 127 -0.57 -6.23 16.28
N ILE A 128 0.45 -6.26 15.43
CA ILE A 128 1.22 -5.07 15.01
C ILE A 128 0.51 -4.34 13.88
N PHE A 129 -0.06 -5.09 12.94
CA PHE A 129 -0.73 -4.52 11.79
C PHE A 129 -2.08 -3.90 12.16
N SER A 130 -2.27 -2.65 11.80
CA SER A 130 -3.58 -2.00 11.94
C SER A 130 -4.46 -2.24 10.71
N LEU A 131 -5.74 -2.59 10.92
CA LEU A 131 -6.72 -2.73 9.85
C LEU A 131 -7.12 -1.33 9.32
N LEU A 132 -6.37 -0.85 8.35
CA LEU A 132 -6.53 0.49 7.79
C LEU A 132 -5.97 0.55 6.36
N ALA A 133 -6.69 1.23 5.46
CA ALA A 133 -6.19 1.55 4.12
C ALA A 133 -5.45 2.89 4.11
N ASN A 134 -4.13 2.85 3.92
CA ASN A 134 -3.30 4.04 3.74
C ASN A 134 -2.06 3.69 2.88
N VAL A 135 -1.27 4.71 2.54
CA VAL A 135 -0.04 4.59 1.76
C VAL A 135 1.11 5.16 2.58
N ALA A 136 2.17 4.36 2.77
CA ALA A 136 3.40 4.76 3.44
C ALA A 136 3.18 5.34 4.86
N ASP A 137 2.25 4.77 5.62
CA ASP A 137 2.15 5.03 7.03
C ASP A 137 3.38 4.48 7.77
N VAL A 138 3.80 5.13 8.84
CA VAL A 138 4.93 4.63 9.66
C VAL A 138 4.60 3.31 10.34
N LYS A 139 3.31 3.02 10.53
CA LYS A 139 2.81 1.74 11.03
C LYS A 139 2.57 0.77 9.90
N SER A 140 2.77 -0.51 10.18
CA SER A 140 2.36 -1.59 9.32
C SER A 140 0.83 -1.70 9.28
N LEU A 141 0.28 -1.80 8.07
CA LEU A 141 -1.15 -1.84 7.83
C LEU A 141 -1.54 -3.06 7.00
N VAL A 142 -2.75 -3.55 7.24
CA VAL A 142 -3.33 -4.67 6.52
C VAL A 142 -4.76 -4.35 6.12
N ILE A 143 -5.19 -4.83 4.97
CA ILE A 143 -6.60 -4.89 4.58
C ILE A 143 -6.90 -6.17 3.80
N HIS A 144 -8.19 -6.54 3.81
CA HIS A 144 -8.78 -7.51 2.88
C HIS A 144 -9.47 -6.74 1.76
N PRO A 145 -8.86 -6.56 0.57
CA PRO A 145 -9.37 -5.64 -0.45
C PRO A 145 -10.80 -5.94 -0.89
N ALA A 146 -11.13 -7.22 -1.10
CA ALA A 146 -12.43 -7.63 -1.59
C ALA A 146 -13.60 -7.23 -0.67
N SER A 147 -13.42 -7.26 0.66
CA SER A 147 -14.46 -6.89 1.62
C SER A 147 -14.37 -5.46 2.16
N THR A 148 -13.34 -4.70 1.76
CA THR A 148 -13.11 -3.33 2.26
C THR A 148 -13.09 -2.32 1.13
N THR A 149 -11.92 -2.02 0.57
CA THR A 149 -11.74 -0.96 -0.45
C THR A 149 -12.41 -1.26 -1.79
N HIS A 150 -12.73 -2.50 -2.08
CA HIS A 150 -13.36 -2.94 -3.34
C HIS A 150 -14.70 -3.66 -3.11
N ALA A 151 -15.31 -3.49 -1.94
CA ALA A 151 -16.56 -4.16 -1.57
C ALA A 151 -17.78 -3.83 -2.47
N GLN A 152 -17.68 -2.76 -3.28
CA GLN A 152 -18.71 -2.39 -4.26
C GLN A 152 -18.61 -3.17 -5.58
N LEU A 153 -17.51 -3.89 -5.82
CA LEU A 153 -17.29 -4.66 -7.05
C LEU A 153 -17.85 -6.06 -6.92
N ASN A 154 -18.33 -6.62 -8.05
CA ASN A 154 -18.70 -8.03 -8.11
C ASN A 154 -17.48 -8.93 -8.35
N GLU A 155 -17.65 -10.25 -8.23
CA GLU A 155 -16.55 -11.23 -8.35
C GLU A 155 -15.80 -11.16 -9.68
N ALA A 156 -16.51 -10.90 -10.79
CA ALA A 156 -15.88 -10.79 -12.11
C ALA A 156 -15.02 -9.52 -12.21
N GLU A 157 -15.51 -8.40 -11.71
CA GLU A 157 -14.79 -7.13 -11.67
C GLU A 157 -13.56 -7.19 -10.73
N LEU A 158 -13.67 -7.89 -9.61
CA LEU A 158 -12.53 -8.14 -8.71
C LEU A 158 -11.46 -9.00 -9.41
N ALA A 159 -11.86 -10.07 -10.09
CA ALA A 159 -10.95 -10.95 -10.81
C ALA A 159 -10.22 -10.22 -11.97
N GLU A 160 -10.89 -9.31 -12.68
CA GLU A 160 -10.26 -8.45 -13.69
C GLU A 160 -9.15 -7.56 -13.12
N GLN A 161 -9.26 -7.19 -11.84
CA GLN A 161 -8.25 -6.40 -11.13
C GLN A 161 -7.21 -7.27 -10.41
N GLY A 162 -7.29 -8.60 -10.53
CA GLY A 162 -6.40 -9.53 -9.85
C GLY A 162 -6.62 -9.60 -8.34
N ILE A 163 -7.85 -9.32 -7.89
CA ILE A 163 -8.24 -9.40 -6.48
C ILE A 163 -9.10 -10.64 -6.30
N TYR A 164 -8.63 -11.57 -5.49
CA TYR A 164 -9.31 -12.81 -5.16
C TYR A 164 -9.80 -12.83 -3.71
N PRO A 165 -10.72 -13.74 -3.35
CA PRO A 165 -11.26 -13.83 -1.98
C PRO A 165 -10.18 -14.07 -0.91
N ASN A 166 -9.05 -14.68 -1.27
CA ASN A 166 -7.92 -14.95 -0.39
C ASN A 166 -6.78 -13.91 -0.50
N THR A 167 -7.02 -12.78 -1.18
CA THR A 167 -6.03 -11.71 -1.35
C THR A 167 -5.97 -10.83 -0.11
N ILE A 168 -4.77 -10.64 0.40
CA ILE A 168 -4.44 -9.74 1.51
C ILE A 168 -3.48 -8.66 1.01
N ARG A 169 -3.73 -7.41 1.35
CA ARG A 169 -2.84 -6.28 1.04
C ARG A 169 -2.12 -5.83 2.32
N LEU A 170 -0.81 -5.74 2.22
CA LEU A 170 0.05 -5.18 3.25
C LEU A 170 0.63 -3.83 2.84
N SER A 171 0.77 -2.93 3.82
CA SER A 171 1.59 -1.73 3.75
C SER A 171 2.59 -1.80 4.89
N ILE A 172 3.84 -2.10 4.58
CA ILE A 172 4.86 -2.37 5.58
C ILE A 172 5.39 -1.06 6.16
N GLY A 173 5.40 -0.96 7.48
CA GLY A 173 5.83 0.19 8.25
C GLY A 173 7.34 0.21 8.55
N THR A 174 7.69 1.04 9.52
CA THR A 174 9.08 1.27 9.94
C THR A 174 9.47 0.53 11.21
N GLU A 175 8.62 -0.33 11.73
CA GLU A 175 8.84 -1.12 12.94
C GLU A 175 10.06 -2.04 12.78
N ASN A 176 10.47 -2.67 13.86
CA ASN A 176 11.54 -3.66 13.81
C ASN A 176 11.11 -4.85 12.94
N ILE A 177 11.89 -5.19 11.95
CA ILE A 177 11.58 -6.27 11.01
C ILE A 177 11.36 -7.63 11.68
N ARG A 178 12.01 -7.90 12.79
CA ARG A 178 11.85 -9.17 13.53
C ARG A 178 10.45 -9.26 14.13
N ASP A 179 9.96 -8.15 14.68
CA ASP A 179 8.64 -8.08 15.29
C ASP A 179 7.55 -8.22 14.21
N ILE A 180 7.74 -7.57 13.02
CA ILE A 180 6.83 -7.72 11.88
C ILE A 180 6.76 -9.19 11.43
N ILE A 181 7.89 -9.86 11.28
CA ILE A 181 7.92 -11.27 10.83
C ILE A 181 7.34 -12.20 11.89
N GLU A 182 7.61 -11.95 13.17
CA GLU A 182 7.06 -12.73 14.27
C GLU A 182 5.53 -12.61 14.33
N ASP A 183 4.99 -11.40 14.18
CA ASP A 183 3.54 -11.14 14.12
C ASP A 183 2.87 -11.90 12.95
N LEU A 184 3.49 -11.86 11.76
CA LEU A 184 3.02 -12.62 10.61
C LEU A 184 3.05 -14.15 10.86
N ASP A 185 4.12 -14.65 11.47
CA ASP A 185 4.28 -16.07 11.76
C ASP A 185 3.26 -16.57 12.80
N GLU A 186 2.99 -15.79 13.84
CA GLU A 186 1.95 -16.12 14.82
C GLU A 186 0.54 -16.09 14.20
N ALA A 187 0.25 -15.12 13.32
CA ALA A 187 -1.01 -15.08 12.59
C ALA A 187 -1.18 -16.31 11.68
N PHE A 188 -0.12 -16.76 10.98
CA PHE A 188 -0.18 -18.00 10.19
C PHE A 188 -0.41 -19.26 11.04
N LYS A 189 0.14 -19.33 12.25
CA LYS A 189 -0.07 -20.46 13.17
C LYS A 189 -1.53 -20.54 13.67
N ALA A 190 -2.20 -19.40 13.77
CA ALA A 190 -3.60 -19.35 14.20
C ALA A 190 -4.57 -19.82 13.10
N VAL A 191 -4.21 -19.73 11.83
CA VAL A 191 -5.01 -20.16 10.67
C VAL A 191 -4.77 -21.65 10.40
N LYS A 192 -5.79 -22.47 10.69
CA LYS A 192 -5.74 -23.95 10.49
C LYS A 192 -6.31 -24.38 9.14
#